data_5b5a91d21d48ca670646d1d554256f05
#
_entry.id   5b5a91d21d48ca670646d1d554256f05
#
_cell.length_a   1.000
_cell.length_b   1.000
_cell.length_c   1.000
_cell.angle_alpha   90.00
_cell.angle_beta   90.00
_cell.angle_gamma   90.00
#
_symmetry.space_group_name_H-M   'P 1'
#
loop_
_entity.id
_entity.type
_entity.pdbx_description
1 polymer ?
#
loop_
_entity_poly.entity_id
_entity_poly.type
_entity_poly.pdbx_seq_one_letter_code
_entity_poly.pdbx_strand_id
1 'polypeptide(L)'
;MEAANRKSILILSFSLVVVMLGYGMVIPVFPFYIEKLGASGNDLGLLVATYAAMEFLFAPIWGSLSDRVGRKPILVVGVLGNGLSLLLFGLSSRLWMLFAARALSGILASATFPVALAYVSDHTSDKARGGGIGMLGAAMGLGVILGPGIGGWLAMGSLSTPF
;
A
#
# COMPACT_ATOMS: atom_id res chain seq x y z
N MET A 1 21.35 13.31 -12.76
CA MET A 1 20.94 11.94 -12.36
C MET A 1 21.57 10.97 -13.36
N GLU A 2 22.39 10.04 -12.90
CA GLU A 2 22.91 8.98 -13.75
C GLU A 2 21.77 8.11 -14.28
N ALA A 3 21.87 7.64 -15.53
CA ALA A 3 20.80 6.91 -16.22
C ALA A 3 20.32 5.65 -15.44
N ALA A 4 21.22 4.96 -14.75
CA ALA A 4 20.91 3.82 -13.90
C ALA A 4 20.00 4.19 -12.71
N ASN A 5 20.21 5.38 -12.15
CA ASN A 5 19.46 5.89 -11.02
C ASN A 5 18.03 6.30 -11.40
N ARG A 6 17.87 6.89 -12.59
CA ARG A 6 16.58 7.27 -13.15
C ARG A 6 15.67 6.04 -13.40
N LYS A 7 16.24 4.96 -13.96
CA LYS A 7 15.51 3.71 -14.19
C LYS A 7 14.99 3.09 -12.88
N SER A 8 15.81 3.09 -11.84
CA SER A 8 15.43 2.56 -10.53
C SER A 8 14.30 3.37 -9.88
N ILE A 9 14.34 4.70 -9.97
CA ILE A 9 13.28 5.57 -9.44
C ILE A 9 11.99 5.40 -10.24
N LEU A 10 12.05 5.22 -11.56
CA LEU A 10 10.88 4.93 -12.40
C LEU A 10 10.21 3.62 -12.01
N ILE A 11 10.99 2.55 -11.82
CA ILE A 11 10.48 1.25 -11.37
C ILE A 11 9.82 1.37 -9.99
N LEU A 12 10.47 2.09 -9.07
CA LEU A 12 9.93 2.33 -7.74
C LEU A 12 8.61 3.12 -7.79
N SER A 13 8.57 4.19 -8.59
CA SER A 13 7.36 4.99 -8.79
C SER A 13 6.22 4.17 -9.39
N PHE A 14 6.51 3.32 -10.38
CA PHE A 14 5.54 2.40 -10.96
C PHE A 14 5.01 1.40 -9.92
N SER A 15 5.89 0.83 -9.09
CA SER A 15 5.49 -0.05 -8.00
C SER A 15 4.56 0.65 -7.00
N LEU A 16 4.85 1.93 -6.68
CA LEU A 16 3.98 2.73 -5.82
C LEU A 16 2.63 3.04 -6.46
N VAL A 17 2.57 3.30 -7.77
CA VAL A 17 1.28 3.44 -8.48
C VAL A 17 0.45 2.19 -8.30
N VAL A 18 1.03 1.00 -8.50
CA VAL A 18 0.32 -0.29 -8.37
C VAL A 18 -0.18 -0.50 -6.94
N VAL A 19 0.66 -0.24 -5.94
CA VAL A 19 0.28 -0.35 -4.52
C VAL A 19 -0.87 0.61 -4.18
N MET A 20 -0.77 1.87 -4.63
CA MET A 20 -1.78 2.88 -4.37
C MET A 20 -3.06 2.68 -5.17
N LEU A 21 -2.99 2.09 -6.37
CA LEU A 21 -4.16 1.61 -7.10
C LEU A 21 -4.93 0.58 -6.28
N GLY A 22 -4.25 -0.44 -5.77
CA GLY A 22 -4.87 -1.44 -4.90
C GLY A 22 -5.55 -0.81 -3.69
N TYR A 23 -4.86 0.10 -3.01
CA TYR A 23 -5.43 0.85 -1.88
C TYR A 23 -6.64 1.69 -2.29
N GLY A 24 -6.54 2.43 -3.40
CA GLY A 24 -7.62 3.26 -3.92
C GLY A 24 -8.86 2.47 -4.37
N MET A 25 -8.69 1.26 -4.92
CA MET A 25 -9.79 0.37 -5.28
C MET A 25 -10.59 -0.07 -4.06
N VAL A 26 -9.89 -0.35 -2.96
CA VAL A 26 -10.48 -0.87 -1.72
C VAL A 26 -11.37 0.17 -1.04
N ILE A 27 -10.94 1.44 -0.99
CA ILE A 27 -11.63 2.50 -0.22
C ILE A 27 -13.14 2.57 -0.51
N PRO A 28 -13.60 2.71 -1.76
CA PRO A 28 -15.03 2.85 -2.04
C PRO A 28 -15.82 1.55 -1.88
N VAL A 29 -15.18 0.40 -2.09
CA VAL A 29 -15.85 -0.91 -2.05
C VAL A 29 -15.91 -1.47 -0.62
N PHE A 30 -14.99 -1.03 0.23
CA PHE A 30 -14.81 -1.54 1.58
C PHE A 30 -16.07 -1.50 2.46
N PRO A 31 -16.80 -0.38 2.58
CA PRO A 31 -18.02 -0.33 3.40
C PRO A 31 -19.06 -1.36 2.95
N PHE A 32 -19.30 -1.45 1.64
CA PHE A 32 -20.29 -2.39 1.08
C PHE A 32 -19.87 -3.85 1.25
N TYR A 33 -18.58 -4.13 1.16
CA TYR A 33 -18.05 -5.48 1.33
C TYR A 33 -18.19 -5.97 2.77
N ILE A 34 -17.89 -5.14 3.76
CA ILE A 34 -18.03 -5.52 5.18
C ILE A 34 -19.48 -5.65 5.60
N GLU A 35 -20.39 -4.82 5.07
CA GLU A 35 -21.81 -4.88 5.35
C GLU A 35 -22.41 -6.24 4.93
N LYS A 36 -21.99 -6.80 3.78
CA LYS A 36 -22.35 -8.17 3.37
C LYS A 36 -21.93 -9.24 4.36
N LEU A 37 -20.90 -9.01 5.15
CA LEU A 37 -20.40 -9.93 6.17
C LEU A 37 -21.06 -9.67 7.54
N GLY A 38 -22.09 -8.84 7.58
CA GLY A 38 -22.83 -8.50 8.81
C GLY A 38 -22.09 -7.53 9.74
N ALA A 39 -21.07 -6.83 9.23
CA ALA A 39 -20.33 -5.84 10.01
C ALA A 39 -21.06 -4.50 10.09
N SER A 40 -20.84 -3.80 11.17
CA SER A 40 -21.40 -2.48 11.46
C SER A 40 -20.42 -1.35 11.08
N GLY A 41 -20.90 -0.09 11.12
CA GLY A 41 -20.03 1.07 10.97
C GLY A 41 -18.91 1.16 12.03
N ASN A 42 -19.15 0.64 13.24
CA ASN A 42 -18.13 0.51 14.29
C ASN A 42 -17.01 -0.45 13.85
N ASP A 43 -17.34 -1.56 13.23
CA ASP A 43 -16.37 -2.54 12.75
C ASP A 43 -15.52 -1.94 11.63
N LEU A 44 -16.10 -1.09 10.77
CA LEU A 44 -15.35 -0.32 9.77
C LEU A 44 -14.29 0.55 10.43
N GLY A 45 -14.66 1.32 11.43
CA GLY A 45 -13.74 2.17 12.18
C GLY A 45 -12.62 1.36 12.84
N LEU A 46 -12.93 0.23 13.45
CA LEU A 46 -11.97 -0.67 14.08
C LEU A 46 -11.02 -1.32 13.05
N LEU A 47 -11.50 -1.69 11.87
CA LEU A 47 -10.68 -2.23 10.79
C LEU A 47 -9.67 -1.20 10.27
N VAL A 48 -10.11 0.06 10.12
CA VAL A 48 -9.21 1.16 9.75
C VAL A 48 -8.19 1.43 10.86
N ALA A 49 -8.63 1.46 12.11
CA ALA A 49 -7.76 1.65 13.28
C ALA A 49 -6.73 0.52 13.41
N THR A 50 -7.14 -0.74 13.16
CA THR A 50 -6.24 -1.90 13.19
C THR A 50 -5.11 -1.73 12.17
N TYR A 51 -5.44 -1.36 10.93
CA TYR A 51 -4.44 -1.08 9.89
C TYR A 51 -3.48 0.03 10.34
N ALA A 52 -4.01 1.18 10.76
CA ALA A 52 -3.21 2.35 11.16
C ALA A 52 -2.32 2.06 12.37
N ALA A 53 -2.82 1.30 13.36
CA ALA A 53 -2.03 0.92 14.53
C ALA A 53 -0.85 0.02 14.13
N MET A 54 -1.07 -0.98 13.28
CA MET A 54 -0.02 -1.86 12.79
C MET A 54 0.99 -1.09 11.93
N GLU A 55 0.52 -0.20 11.06
CA GLU A 55 1.39 0.67 10.26
C GLU A 55 2.27 1.55 11.14
N PHE A 56 1.70 2.20 12.16
CA PHE A 56 2.43 3.03 13.11
C PHE A 56 3.52 2.26 13.86
N LEU A 57 3.19 1.05 14.33
CA LEU A 57 4.12 0.22 15.10
C LEU A 57 5.25 -0.35 14.23
N PHE A 58 4.95 -0.76 13.01
CA PHE A 58 5.90 -1.50 12.17
C PHE A 58 6.69 -0.62 11.18
N ALA A 59 6.23 0.58 10.84
CA ALA A 59 6.96 1.47 9.93
C ALA A 59 8.40 1.80 10.41
N PRO A 60 8.66 2.12 11.70
CA PRO A 60 10.01 2.34 12.20
C PRO A 60 10.88 1.07 12.15
N ILE A 61 10.27 -0.11 12.38
CA ILE A 61 10.96 -1.41 12.34
C ILE A 61 11.45 -1.68 10.93
N TRP A 62 10.58 -1.52 9.93
CA TRP A 62 10.95 -1.68 8.53
C TRP A 62 11.98 -0.64 8.07
N GLY A 63 11.86 0.60 8.53
CA GLY A 63 12.85 1.65 8.29
C GLY A 63 14.24 1.21 8.74
N SER A 64 14.38 0.84 10.02
CA SER A 64 15.66 0.42 10.58
C SER A 64 16.18 -0.89 9.98
N LEU A 65 15.30 -1.84 9.65
CA LEU A 65 15.67 -3.08 8.99
C LEU A 65 16.20 -2.83 7.58
N SER A 66 15.57 -1.89 6.85
CA SER A 66 16.01 -1.53 5.51
C SER A 66 17.38 -0.85 5.46
N ASP A 67 17.80 -0.20 6.57
CA ASP A 67 19.15 0.36 6.72
C ASP A 67 20.21 -0.74 6.83
N ARG A 68 19.86 -1.91 7.39
CA ARG A 68 20.76 -3.03 7.63
C ARG A 68 20.84 -4.01 6.47
N VAL A 69 19.70 -4.44 5.93
CA VAL A 69 19.63 -5.45 4.87
C VAL A 69 19.51 -4.87 3.47
N GLY A 70 19.35 -3.53 3.38
CA GLY A 70 19.19 -2.81 2.13
C GLY A 70 17.74 -2.47 1.80
N ARG A 71 17.54 -1.40 1.02
CA ARG A 71 16.21 -0.87 0.68
C ARG A 71 15.40 -1.82 -0.21
N LYS A 72 16.05 -2.41 -1.24
CA LYS A 72 15.37 -3.22 -2.27
C LYS A 72 14.64 -4.45 -1.70
N PRO A 73 15.25 -5.31 -0.87
CA PRO A 73 14.57 -6.47 -0.29
C PRO A 73 13.32 -6.07 0.50
N ILE A 74 13.42 -5.01 1.30
CA ILE A 74 12.30 -4.54 2.13
C ILE A 74 11.17 -3.96 1.27
N LEU A 75 11.48 -3.23 0.20
CA LEU A 75 10.48 -2.76 -0.76
C LEU A 75 9.74 -3.92 -1.42
N VAL A 76 10.46 -4.99 -1.80
CA VAL A 76 9.84 -6.19 -2.38
C VAL A 76 8.89 -6.86 -1.38
N VAL A 77 9.33 -7.00 -0.12
CA VAL A 77 8.47 -7.53 0.96
C VAL A 77 7.22 -6.67 1.14
N GLY A 78 7.37 -5.34 1.15
CA GLY A 78 6.23 -4.41 1.28
C GLY A 78 5.22 -4.54 0.13
N VAL A 79 5.70 -4.55 -1.11
CA VAL A 79 4.84 -4.66 -2.31
C VAL A 79 4.14 -6.02 -2.38
N LEU A 80 4.88 -7.12 -2.21
CA LEU A 80 4.30 -8.48 -2.20
C LEU A 80 3.36 -8.68 -1.01
N GLY A 81 3.74 -8.17 0.16
CA GLY A 81 2.93 -8.21 1.36
C GLY A 81 1.61 -7.46 1.21
N ASN A 82 1.62 -6.30 0.54
CA ASN A 82 0.39 -5.57 0.21
C ASN A 82 -0.51 -6.40 -0.72
N GLY A 83 0.03 -6.97 -1.79
CA GLY A 83 -0.72 -7.83 -2.71
C GLY A 83 -1.31 -9.06 -2.01
N LEU A 84 -0.52 -9.75 -1.19
CA LEU A 84 -0.99 -10.89 -0.39
C LEU A 84 -2.12 -10.48 0.57
N SER A 85 -1.99 -9.34 1.23
CA SER A 85 -3.00 -8.84 2.16
C SER A 85 -4.31 -8.51 1.46
N LEU A 86 -4.26 -7.93 0.25
CA LEU A 86 -5.44 -7.67 -0.58
C LEU A 86 -6.13 -8.97 -0.98
N LEU A 87 -5.37 -9.99 -1.42
CA LEU A 87 -5.92 -11.31 -1.74
C LEU A 87 -6.62 -11.95 -0.53
N LEU A 88 -5.98 -11.91 0.64
CA LEU A 88 -6.58 -12.43 1.87
C LEU A 88 -7.84 -11.65 2.25
N PHE A 89 -7.85 -10.34 2.02
CA PHE A 89 -9.02 -9.52 2.25
C PHE A 89 -10.18 -9.92 1.34
N GLY A 90 -9.93 -10.08 0.03
CA GLY A 90 -10.94 -10.51 -0.94
C GLY A 90 -11.48 -11.92 -0.74
N LEU A 91 -10.66 -12.83 -0.16
CA LEU A 91 -11.04 -14.19 0.19
C LEU A 91 -11.72 -14.30 1.57
N SER A 92 -11.81 -13.21 2.31
CA SER A 92 -12.36 -13.21 3.65
C SER A 92 -13.88 -13.47 3.62
N SER A 93 -14.31 -14.50 4.32
CA SER A 93 -15.72 -14.87 4.47
C SER A 93 -16.31 -14.57 5.86
N ARG A 94 -15.47 -14.12 6.78
CA ARG A 94 -15.86 -13.80 8.17
C ARG A 94 -15.16 -12.53 8.65
N LEU A 95 -15.79 -11.80 9.55
CA LEU A 95 -15.28 -10.51 10.06
C LEU A 95 -13.89 -10.62 10.68
N TRP A 96 -13.59 -11.66 11.47
CA TRP A 96 -12.27 -11.84 12.06
C TRP A 96 -11.14 -12.00 11.02
N MET A 97 -11.46 -12.60 9.85
CA MET A 97 -10.49 -12.73 8.75
C MET A 97 -10.13 -11.36 8.16
N LEU A 98 -11.11 -10.43 8.11
CA LEU A 98 -10.86 -9.05 7.70
C LEU A 98 -9.91 -8.34 8.66
N PHE A 99 -10.10 -8.51 9.98
CA PHE A 99 -9.17 -7.96 10.97
C PHE A 99 -7.76 -8.54 10.83
N ALA A 100 -7.63 -9.84 10.61
CA ALA A 100 -6.34 -10.48 10.36
C ALA A 100 -5.66 -9.95 9.08
N ALA A 101 -6.43 -9.83 7.98
CA ALA A 101 -5.92 -9.28 6.73
C ALA A 101 -5.51 -7.80 6.87
N ARG A 102 -6.28 -6.99 7.63
CA ARG A 102 -5.95 -5.58 7.93
C ARG A 102 -4.70 -5.45 8.80
N ALA A 103 -4.57 -6.29 9.83
CA ALA A 103 -3.36 -6.30 10.64
C ALA A 103 -2.13 -6.67 9.81
N LEU A 104 -2.23 -7.73 9.00
CA LEU A 104 -1.15 -8.15 8.11
C LEU A 104 -0.81 -7.07 7.07
N SER A 105 -1.82 -6.41 6.49
CA SER A 105 -1.63 -5.30 5.57
C SER A 105 -0.89 -4.14 6.24
N GLY A 106 -1.29 -3.72 7.44
CA GLY A 106 -0.62 -2.67 8.20
C GLY A 106 0.84 -3.01 8.51
N ILE A 107 1.12 -4.28 8.86
CA ILE A 107 2.48 -4.75 9.11
C ILE A 107 3.34 -4.70 7.84
N LEU A 108 2.89 -5.32 6.76
CA LEU A 108 3.71 -5.51 5.56
C LEU A 108 3.74 -4.28 4.65
N ALA A 109 2.60 -3.62 4.42
CA ALA A 109 2.53 -2.45 3.55
C ALA A 109 3.26 -1.23 4.13
N SER A 110 3.38 -1.14 5.47
CA SER A 110 4.12 -0.06 6.15
C SER A 110 5.61 0.01 5.78
N ALA A 111 6.18 -1.07 5.22
CA ALA A 111 7.53 -1.10 4.68
C ALA A 111 7.70 -0.22 3.43
N THR A 112 6.64 0.00 2.65
CA THR A 112 6.77 0.51 1.28
C THR A 112 7.13 2.00 1.25
N PHE A 113 6.33 2.85 1.88
CA PHE A 113 6.47 4.30 1.73
C PHE A 113 7.75 4.87 2.40
N PRO A 114 8.06 4.59 3.68
CA PRO A 114 9.25 5.15 4.31
C PRO A 114 10.53 4.64 3.64
N VAL A 115 10.56 3.38 3.22
CA VAL A 115 11.73 2.80 2.54
C VAL A 115 11.88 3.35 1.12
N ALA A 116 10.78 3.67 0.42
CA ALA A 116 10.82 4.34 -0.88
C ALA A 116 11.40 5.75 -0.78
N LEU A 117 10.99 6.53 0.22
CA LEU A 117 11.56 7.86 0.49
C LEU A 117 13.05 7.79 0.82
N ALA A 118 13.44 6.84 1.68
CA ALA A 118 14.85 6.61 2.01
C ALA A 118 15.65 6.21 0.77
N TYR A 119 15.12 5.32 -0.07
CA TYR A 119 15.77 4.93 -1.33
C TYR A 119 16.05 6.11 -2.25
N VAL A 120 15.06 7.00 -2.44
CA VAL A 120 15.25 8.21 -3.24
C VAL A 120 16.31 9.12 -2.62
N SER A 121 16.27 9.32 -1.29
CA SER A 121 17.23 10.15 -0.57
C SER A 121 18.67 9.63 -0.70
N ASP A 122 18.85 8.31 -0.61
CA ASP A 122 20.16 7.66 -0.71
C ASP A 122 20.76 7.69 -2.13
N HIS A 123 19.90 7.78 -3.17
CA HIS A 123 20.29 7.64 -4.57
C HIS A 123 20.15 8.91 -5.40
N THR A 124 19.83 10.06 -4.79
CA THR A 124 19.73 11.34 -5.48
C THR A 124 20.61 12.40 -4.82
N SER A 125 21.17 13.30 -5.63
CA SER A 125 21.83 14.48 -5.10
C SER A 125 20.81 15.43 -4.46
N ASP A 126 21.27 16.31 -3.56
CA ASP A 126 20.41 17.27 -2.88
C ASP A 126 19.55 18.13 -3.83
N LYS A 127 20.13 18.51 -4.99
CA LYS A 127 19.42 19.26 -6.04
C LYS A 127 18.31 18.43 -6.73
N ALA A 128 18.47 17.12 -6.85
CA ALA A 128 17.54 16.23 -7.53
C ALA A 128 16.54 15.53 -6.57
N ARG A 129 16.81 15.57 -5.27
CA ARG A 129 15.99 14.90 -4.22
C ARG A 129 14.54 15.35 -4.26
N GLY A 130 14.30 16.69 -4.34
CA GLY A 130 12.94 17.21 -4.42
C GLY A 130 12.15 16.68 -5.62
N GLY A 131 12.78 16.56 -6.79
CA GLY A 131 12.18 15.98 -7.99
C GLY A 131 11.87 14.48 -7.82
N GLY A 132 12.77 13.72 -7.19
CA GLY A 132 12.55 12.31 -6.89
C GLY A 132 11.38 12.08 -5.92
N ILE A 133 11.31 12.82 -4.82
CA ILE A 133 10.21 12.78 -3.86
C ILE A 133 8.89 13.22 -4.51
N GLY A 134 8.92 14.30 -5.32
CA GLY A 134 7.76 14.76 -6.06
C GLY A 134 7.21 13.69 -7.02
N MET A 135 8.09 12.92 -7.65
CA MET A 135 7.70 11.81 -8.53
C MET A 135 7.04 10.66 -7.77
N LEU A 136 7.52 10.33 -6.55
CA LEU A 136 6.84 9.36 -5.69
C LEU A 136 5.45 9.87 -5.27
N GLY A 137 5.33 11.14 -4.87
CA GLY A 137 4.05 11.76 -4.53
C GLY A 137 3.06 11.77 -5.70
N ALA A 138 3.52 12.09 -6.91
CA ALA A 138 2.71 12.03 -8.12
C ALA A 138 2.25 10.59 -8.43
N ALA A 139 3.13 9.60 -8.28
CA ALA A 139 2.80 8.18 -8.44
C ALA A 139 1.71 7.73 -7.44
N MET A 140 1.84 8.13 -6.19
CA MET A 140 0.82 7.86 -5.16
C MET A 140 -0.52 8.52 -5.51
N GLY A 141 -0.50 9.80 -5.89
CA GLY A 141 -1.69 10.54 -6.29
C GLY A 141 -2.41 9.89 -7.46
N LEU A 142 -1.69 9.46 -8.50
CA LEU A 142 -2.26 8.73 -9.63
C LEU A 142 -2.96 7.44 -9.20
N GLY A 143 -2.34 6.65 -8.33
CA GLY A 143 -2.95 5.42 -7.80
C GLY A 143 -4.24 5.69 -7.05
N VAL A 144 -4.24 6.69 -6.15
CA VAL A 144 -5.42 7.06 -5.36
C VAL A 144 -6.55 7.63 -6.22
N ILE A 145 -6.24 8.40 -7.28
CA ILE A 145 -7.25 8.98 -8.18
C ILE A 145 -7.86 7.91 -9.09
N LEU A 146 -7.03 7.03 -9.68
CA LEU A 146 -7.50 6.01 -10.62
C LEU A 146 -8.13 4.81 -9.91
N GLY A 147 -7.69 4.52 -8.68
CA GLY A 147 -8.14 3.37 -7.91
C GLY A 147 -9.65 3.26 -7.76
N PRO A 148 -10.36 4.29 -7.28
CA PRO A 148 -11.80 4.26 -7.10
C PRO A 148 -12.58 3.97 -8.39
N GLY A 149 -12.14 4.54 -9.52
CA GLY A 149 -12.77 4.30 -10.81
C GLY A 149 -12.62 2.85 -11.26
N ILE A 150 -11.41 2.30 -11.18
CA ILE A 150 -11.13 0.91 -11.54
C ILE A 150 -11.80 -0.05 -10.56
N GLY A 151 -11.72 0.24 -9.25
CA GLY A 151 -12.34 -0.57 -8.20
C GLY A 151 -13.86 -0.62 -8.32
N GLY A 152 -14.51 0.52 -8.59
CA GLY A 152 -15.94 0.58 -8.83
C GLY A 152 -16.37 -0.21 -10.05
N TRP A 153 -15.60 -0.11 -11.15
CA TRP A 153 -15.88 -0.88 -12.37
C TRP A 153 -15.73 -2.40 -12.14
N LEU A 154 -14.68 -2.84 -11.47
CA LEU A 154 -14.48 -4.24 -11.14
C LEU A 154 -15.56 -4.77 -10.17
N ALA A 155 -16.01 -3.95 -9.23
CA ALA A 155 -17.05 -4.29 -8.26
C ALA A 155 -18.43 -4.53 -8.89
N MET A 156 -18.67 -4.11 -10.15
CA MET A 156 -19.91 -4.40 -10.88
C MET A 156 -20.13 -5.90 -11.09
N GLY A 157 -19.06 -6.70 -11.16
CA GLY A 157 -19.14 -8.17 -11.25
C GLY A 157 -19.32 -8.84 -9.88
N SER A 158 -18.52 -8.45 -8.91
CA SER A 158 -18.60 -8.90 -7.51
C SER A 158 -17.82 -7.92 -6.62
N LEU A 159 -18.30 -7.69 -5.38
CA LEU A 159 -17.62 -6.82 -4.43
C LEU A 159 -16.25 -7.34 -3.97
N SER A 160 -15.96 -8.62 -4.19
CA SER A 160 -14.64 -9.21 -3.89
C SER A 160 -13.65 -9.09 -5.05
N THR A 161 -14.09 -8.76 -6.27
CA THR A 161 -13.23 -8.71 -7.48
C THR A 161 -12.12 -7.65 -7.41
N PRO A 162 -12.29 -6.49 -6.75
CA PRO A 162 -11.23 -5.49 -6.64
C PRO A 162 -10.06 -5.86 -5.71
N PHE A 163 -10.21 -6.90 -4.89
CA PHE A 163 -9.19 -7.40 -3.96
C PHE A 163 -8.40 -8.54 -4.57
#